data_3f6b0de24300045031afd907794fb3ca
#
_entry.id   3f6b0de24300045031afd907794fb3ca
#
_cell.length_a   1.000
_cell.length_b   1.000
_cell.length_c   1.000
_cell.angle_alpha   90.00
_cell.angle_beta   90.00
_cell.angle_gamma   90.00
#
_symmetry.space_group_name_H-M   'P 1'
#
loop_
_entity.id
_entity.type
_entity.pdbx_description
1 polymer ?
#
loop_
_entity_poly.entity_id
_entity_poly.type
_entity_poly.pdbx_seq_one_letter_code
_entity_poly.pdbx_strand_id
1 'polypeptide(L)' 'MAFTRISIDHRIMGGVPCIRGTRIPLAMIVRMIANGTSVATLLEEYPQLTEGDIREALHFAAASIDQRTVPLEQPA' A
#
# COMPACT_ATOMS: atom_id res chain seq x y z
N MET A 1 9.95 -10.77 -5.40
CA MET A 1 9.08 -9.99 -6.29
C MET A 1 9.63 -8.56 -6.40
N ALA A 2 9.75 -8.06 -7.60
CA ALA A 2 10.17 -6.68 -7.82
C ALA A 2 8.96 -5.76 -7.80
N PHE A 3 9.05 -4.67 -7.03
CA PHE A 3 7.96 -3.68 -6.92
C PHE A 3 8.33 -2.45 -7.74
N THR A 4 7.91 -2.44 -8.98
CA THR A 4 8.28 -1.38 -9.93
C THR A 4 7.39 -0.15 -9.84
N ARG A 5 6.21 -0.27 -9.24
CA ARG A 5 5.23 0.81 -9.11
C ARG A 5 5.33 1.55 -7.78
N ILE A 6 6.27 1.19 -6.94
CA ILE A 6 6.42 1.73 -5.59
C ILE A 6 7.72 2.49 -5.49
N SER A 7 7.67 3.65 -4.85
CA SER A 7 8.86 4.44 -4.57
C SER A 7 8.97 4.73 -3.07
N ILE A 8 10.20 4.76 -2.61
CA ILE A 8 10.53 5.18 -1.25
C ILE A 8 11.58 6.26 -1.41
N ASP A 9 11.20 7.50 -1.14
CA ASP A 9 12.07 8.66 -1.31
C ASP A 9 12.00 9.50 -0.03
N HIS A 10 13.13 9.67 0.62
CA HIS A 10 13.21 10.43 1.88
C HIS A 10 12.74 11.87 1.72
N ARG A 11 12.75 12.41 0.51
CA ARG A 11 12.26 13.75 0.22
C ARG A 11 10.74 13.81 0.12
N ILE A 12 10.08 12.66 0.03
CA ILE A 12 8.64 12.56 -0.09
C ILE A 12 8.11 11.90 1.17
N MET A 13 7.37 12.68 1.98
CA MET A 13 6.71 12.19 3.18
C MET A 13 7.63 11.40 4.12
N GLY A 14 8.92 11.80 4.21
CA GLY A 14 9.87 11.17 5.12
C GLY A 14 10.26 9.74 4.76
N GLY A 15 10.09 9.35 3.51
CA GLY A 15 10.45 8.00 3.08
C GLY A 15 9.33 6.98 3.21
N VAL A 16 8.09 7.42 3.39
CA VAL A 16 6.94 6.52 3.39
C VAL A 16 6.77 5.93 1.99
N PRO A 17 6.56 4.60 1.86
CA PRO A 17 6.32 4.01 0.55
C PRO A 17 5.07 4.59 -0.10
N CYS A 18 5.21 5.04 -1.34
CA CYS A 18 4.13 5.63 -2.13
C CYS A 18 4.07 4.98 -3.50
N ILE A 19 2.93 5.14 -4.16
CA ILE A 19 2.84 4.79 -5.57
C ILE A 19 3.76 5.73 -6.35
N ARG A 20 4.60 5.18 -7.21
CA ARG A 20 5.61 5.92 -7.97
C ARG A 20 4.97 7.05 -8.77
N GLY A 21 5.57 8.22 -8.68
CA GLY A 21 5.05 9.39 -9.37
C GLY A 21 3.91 10.09 -8.64
N THR A 22 3.56 9.63 -7.45
CA THR A 22 2.49 10.24 -6.66
C THR A 22 2.96 10.46 -5.22
N ARG A 23 2.11 11.11 -4.44
CA ARG A 23 2.27 11.19 -2.98
C ARG A 23 1.18 10.40 -2.26
N ILE A 24 0.72 9.32 -2.90
CA ILE A 24 -0.30 8.44 -2.33
C ILE A 24 0.41 7.32 -1.58
N PRO A 25 0.35 7.30 -0.24
CA PRO A 25 1.00 6.25 0.54
C PRO A 25 0.32 4.91 0.33
N LEU A 26 1.10 3.84 0.29
CA LEU A 26 0.54 2.49 0.18
C LEU A 26 -0.37 2.16 1.36
N ALA A 27 -0.01 2.62 2.56
CA ALA A 27 -0.80 2.36 3.76
C ALA A 27 -2.21 2.93 3.65
N MET A 28 -2.38 4.07 2.96
CA MET A 28 -3.71 4.63 2.74
C MET A 28 -4.57 3.70 1.89
N ILE A 29 -3.99 3.16 0.82
CA ILE A 29 -4.69 2.23 -0.07
C ILE A 29 -5.13 0.99 0.71
N VAL A 30 -4.21 0.42 1.47
CA VAL A 30 -4.48 -0.79 2.25
C VAL A 30 -5.59 -0.53 3.27
N ARG A 31 -5.55 0.60 3.98
CA ARG A 31 -6.58 0.93 4.97
C ARG A 31 -7.94 1.14 4.33
N MET A 32 -8.01 1.80 3.19
CA MET A 32 -9.29 2.01 2.50
C MET A 32 -9.92 0.69 2.11
N ILE A 33 -9.12 -0.24 1.58
CA ILE A 33 -9.62 -1.57 1.24
C ILE A 33 -10.06 -2.32 2.51
N ALA A 34 -9.28 -2.23 3.58
CA ALA A 34 -9.63 -2.86 4.85
C ALA A 34 -10.95 -2.32 5.40
N ASN A 35 -11.26 -1.05 5.12
CA ASN A 35 -12.50 -0.41 5.56
C ASN A 35 -13.67 -0.66 4.61
N GLY A 36 -13.50 -1.49 3.60
CA GLY A 36 -14.57 -1.88 2.70
C GLY A 36 -14.67 -1.08 1.41
N THR A 37 -13.73 -0.16 1.16
CA THR A 37 -13.72 0.58 -0.10
C THR A 37 -13.35 -0.36 -1.24
N SER A 38 -14.15 -0.37 -2.29
CA SER A 38 -13.88 -1.22 -3.44
C SER A 38 -12.73 -0.65 -4.29
N VAL A 39 -12.09 -1.53 -5.06
CA VAL A 39 -11.08 -1.10 -6.02
C VAL A 39 -11.67 -0.10 -7.02
N ALA A 40 -12.89 -0.36 -7.48
CA ALA A 40 -13.55 0.54 -8.43
C ALA A 40 -13.70 1.94 -7.85
N THR A 41 -14.11 2.05 -6.60
CA THR A 41 -14.26 3.35 -5.92
C THR A 41 -12.91 4.05 -5.77
N LEU A 42 -11.86 3.31 -5.39
CA LEU A 42 -10.52 3.88 -5.31
C LEU A 42 -10.06 4.48 -6.63
N LEU A 43 -10.30 3.77 -7.73
CA LEU A 43 -9.90 4.24 -9.05
C LEU A 43 -10.70 5.48 -9.48
N GLU A 44 -11.95 5.61 -9.04
CA GLU A 44 -12.74 6.80 -9.30
C GLU A 44 -12.25 8.01 -8.50
N GLU A 45 -11.92 7.80 -7.23
CA GLU A 45 -11.49 8.89 -6.35
C GLU A 45 -10.05 9.34 -6.63
N TYR A 46 -9.21 8.42 -7.10
CA TYR A 46 -7.81 8.68 -7.38
C TYR A 46 -7.48 8.29 -8.80
N PRO A 47 -7.83 9.15 -9.78
CA PRO A 47 -7.69 8.82 -11.21
C PRO A 47 -6.25 8.52 -11.65
N GLN A 48 -5.26 8.96 -10.87
CA GLN A 48 -3.86 8.68 -11.18
C GLN A 48 -3.46 7.25 -10.82
N LEU A 49 -4.30 6.53 -10.08
CA LEU A 49 -4.04 5.13 -9.74
C LEU A 49 -4.54 4.20 -10.84
N THR A 50 -3.86 3.07 -10.98
CA THR A 50 -4.32 1.96 -11.83
C THR A 50 -4.61 0.75 -10.95
N GLU A 51 -5.32 -0.21 -11.50
CA GLU A 51 -5.57 -1.47 -10.79
C GLU A 51 -4.26 -2.16 -10.43
N GLY A 52 -3.27 -2.11 -11.33
CA GLY A 52 -1.95 -2.66 -11.06
C GLY A 52 -1.26 -2.01 -9.86
N ASP A 53 -1.43 -0.70 -9.69
CA ASP A 53 -0.88 0.01 -8.54
C ASP A 53 -1.47 -0.51 -7.23
N ILE A 54 -2.78 -0.70 -7.20
CA ILE A 54 -3.48 -1.19 -6.01
C ILE A 54 -3.03 -2.62 -5.69
N ARG A 55 -2.95 -3.47 -6.71
CA ARG A 55 -2.52 -4.85 -6.55
C ARG A 55 -1.10 -4.91 -5.99
N GLU A 56 -0.19 -4.12 -6.55
CA GLU A 56 1.20 -4.11 -6.09
C GLU A 56 1.31 -3.58 -4.65
N ALA A 57 0.49 -2.60 -4.29
CA ALA A 57 0.45 -2.09 -2.92
C ALA A 57 0.07 -3.20 -1.92
N LEU A 58 -0.90 -4.02 -2.28
CA LEU A 58 -1.33 -5.13 -1.44
C LEU A 58 -0.24 -6.20 -1.34
N HIS A 59 0.43 -6.51 -2.44
CA HIS A 59 1.54 -7.46 -2.42
C HIS A 59 2.71 -6.94 -1.59
N PHE A 60 2.99 -5.66 -1.67
CA PHE A 60 4.04 -5.05 -0.86
C PHE A 60 3.71 -5.15 0.63
N ALA A 61 2.46 -4.90 0.98
CA ALA A 61 2.02 -5.02 2.37
C ALA A 61 2.19 -6.45 2.88
N ALA A 62 1.81 -7.43 2.07
CA ALA A 62 1.97 -8.84 2.42
C ALA A 62 3.43 -9.21 2.62
N ALA A 63 4.31 -8.77 1.72
CA ALA A 63 5.74 -9.04 1.82
C ALA A 63 6.34 -8.41 3.09
N SER A 64 5.88 -7.21 3.44
CA SER A 64 6.33 -6.52 4.65
C SER A 64 5.95 -7.29 5.92
N ILE A 65 4.76 -7.86 5.93
CA ILE A 65 4.27 -8.66 7.07
C ILE A 65 5.08 -9.95 7.19
N ASP A 66 5.37 -10.59 6.07
CA ASP A 66 6.15 -11.83 6.05
C ASP A 66 7.55 -11.67 6.64
N GLN A 67 8.09 -10.48 6.57
CA GLN A 67 9.45 -10.19 7.05
C GLN A 67 9.49 -9.71 8.51
N ARG A 68 8.34 -9.62 9.17
CA ARG A 68 8.24 -9.09 10.51
C ARG A 68 7.67 -10.08 11.47
N THR A 69 8.20 -10.04 12.68
CA THR A 69 7.56 -10.71 13.82
C THR A 69 6.67 -9.68 14.50
N VAL A 70 5.37 -9.95 14.49
CA VAL A 70 4.41 -9.08 15.16
C VAL A 70 3.96 -9.79 16.43
N PRO A 71 4.18 -9.18 17.60
CA PRO A 71 3.68 -9.79 18.83
C PRO A 71 2.16 -9.76 18.81
N LEU A 72 1.58 -10.93 18.99
CA LEU A 72 0.14 -11.08 19.10
C LEU A 72 -0.21 -11.42 20.53
N GLU A 73 -1.26 -10.79 21.01
CA GLU A 73 -1.83 -11.21 22.26
C GLU A 73 -2.63 -12.48 22.01
N GLN A 74 -2.10 -13.61 22.48
CA GLN A 74 -2.70 -14.90 22.26
C GLN A 74 -3.40 -15.36 23.52
N PRO A 75 -4.70 -15.58 23.44
CA PRO A 75 -5.32 -16.40 24.48
C PRO A 75 -4.73 -17.79 24.33
N ALA A 76 -4.22 -18.29 25.36
CA ALA A 76 -3.52 -19.57 25.36
C ALA A 76 -4.41 -20.71 24.84
#